data_4515eaf6c72e54f44e3fbff433703706
#
_entry.id   4515eaf6c72e54f44e3fbff433703706
#
_cell.length_a   1.000
_cell.length_b   1.000
_cell.length_c   1.000
_cell.angle_alpha   90.00
_cell.angle_beta   90.00
_cell.angle_gamma   90.00
#
_symmetry.space_group_name_H-M   'P 1'
#
loop_
_entity.id
_entity.type
_entity.pdbx_description
1 polymer ?
#
loop_
_entity_poly.entity_id
_entity_poly.type
_entity_poly.pdbx_seq_one_letter_code
_entity_poly.pdbx_strand_id
1 'polypeptide(L)'
;EGRLWIWYAGQRKISHSFRGMDVSAFVRRELRFSISRVARLCMLQGAIQRFLKKCQPGELYYYPIEYPFGRMLSWAAATASPATIRIGFQMSIVSRRRLEQFMAPDEASPSAPFIGQAPIPDKVLAEDADAASIYESAGYQGVAVMDKVYRYEHLDHIVPQCQKGVHLIAPGL
;
A
#
# COMPACT_ATOMS: atom_id res chain seq x y z
N GLU A 1 2.36 -22.95 -3.64
CA GLU A 1 1.94 -23.03 -2.21
C GLU A 1 2.89 -23.88 -1.36
N GLY A 2 3.28 -25.11 -1.79
CA GLY A 2 4.11 -26.02 -0.98
C GLY A 2 5.41 -25.39 -0.46
N ARG A 3 6.12 -24.63 -1.30
CA ARG A 3 7.38 -23.93 -0.90
C ARG A 3 7.16 -22.90 0.21
N LEU A 4 6.04 -22.20 0.21
CA LEU A 4 5.68 -21.23 1.25
C LEU A 4 5.38 -21.92 2.58
N TRP A 5 4.73 -23.09 2.56
CA TRP A 5 4.49 -23.86 3.77
C TRP A 5 5.78 -24.45 4.35
N ILE A 6 6.72 -24.89 3.52
CA ILE A 6 8.04 -25.35 3.97
C ILE A 6 8.80 -24.19 4.63
N TRP A 7 8.81 -23.02 3.99
CA TRP A 7 9.43 -21.83 4.55
C TRP A 7 8.78 -21.45 5.90
N TYR A 8 7.46 -21.44 5.97
CA TYR A 8 6.73 -21.15 7.21
C TYR A 8 7.06 -22.16 8.33
N ALA A 9 7.15 -23.44 8.01
CA ALA A 9 7.52 -24.45 8.97
C ALA A 9 8.91 -24.19 9.58
N GLY A 10 9.86 -23.70 8.77
CA GLY A 10 11.16 -23.22 9.23
C GLY A 10 11.04 -22.04 10.19
N GLN A 11 10.21 -21.06 9.88
CA GLN A 11 10.01 -19.86 10.70
C GLN A 11 9.39 -20.16 12.08
N ARG A 12 8.66 -21.26 12.23
CA ARG A 12 8.08 -21.67 13.53
C ARG A 12 9.12 -21.92 14.63
N LYS A 13 10.36 -22.21 14.26
CA LYS A 13 11.47 -22.46 15.18
C LYS A 13 12.21 -21.19 15.59
N ILE A 14 11.94 -20.06 14.91
CA ILE A 14 12.62 -18.80 15.17
C ILE A 14 11.89 -18.06 16.30
N SER A 15 12.65 -17.61 17.28
CA SER A 15 12.16 -16.71 18.31
C SER A 15 12.25 -15.27 17.82
N HIS A 16 11.16 -14.52 17.99
CA HIS A 16 11.08 -13.12 17.63
C HIS A 16 10.87 -12.28 18.90
N SER A 17 11.73 -11.31 19.12
CA SER A 17 11.59 -10.36 20.22
C SER A 17 11.45 -8.93 19.72
N PHE A 18 10.63 -8.14 20.39
CA PHE A 18 10.48 -6.72 20.15
C PHE A 18 10.59 -5.98 21.50
N ARG A 19 11.59 -5.11 21.65
CA ARG A 19 11.85 -4.37 22.90
C ARG A 19 11.91 -5.29 24.12
N GLY A 20 12.53 -6.46 23.99
CA GLY A 20 12.67 -7.44 25.07
C GLY A 20 11.43 -8.32 25.32
N MET A 21 10.33 -8.10 24.62
CA MET A 21 9.13 -8.95 24.72
C MET A 21 9.15 -10.03 23.66
N ASP A 22 8.79 -11.27 24.02
CA ASP A 22 8.59 -12.34 23.05
C ASP A 22 7.30 -12.11 22.24
N VAL A 23 7.44 -11.82 20.96
CA VAL A 23 6.35 -11.63 20.02
C VAL A 23 6.19 -12.80 19.05
N SER A 24 6.84 -13.92 19.30
CA SER A 24 6.90 -15.07 18.40
C SER A 24 5.52 -15.63 18.05
N ALA A 25 4.60 -15.67 19.01
CA ALA A 25 3.24 -16.15 18.79
C ALA A 25 2.47 -15.25 17.80
N PHE A 26 2.61 -13.94 17.97
CA PHE A 26 2.00 -12.95 17.08
C PHE A 26 2.57 -13.07 15.66
N VAL A 27 3.91 -13.07 15.52
CA VAL A 27 4.57 -13.18 14.22
C VAL A 27 4.17 -14.47 13.49
N ARG A 28 4.14 -15.61 14.20
CA ARG A 28 3.69 -16.89 13.62
C ARG A 28 2.25 -16.86 13.13
N ARG A 29 1.37 -16.22 13.88
CA ARG A 29 -0.03 -16.03 13.47
C ARG A 29 -0.15 -15.21 12.20
N GLU A 30 0.53 -14.06 12.14
CA GLU A 30 0.52 -13.18 10.98
C GLU A 30 1.13 -13.85 9.73
N LEU A 31 2.22 -14.58 9.87
CA LEU A 31 2.81 -15.36 8.79
C LEU A 31 1.84 -16.41 8.25
N ARG A 32 1.12 -17.10 9.13
CA ARG A 32 0.11 -18.10 8.71
C ARG A 32 -1.02 -17.45 7.90
N PHE A 33 -1.53 -16.29 8.33
CA PHE A 33 -2.52 -15.54 7.56
C PHE A 33 -1.97 -15.04 6.22
N SER A 34 -0.72 -14.61 6.20
CA SER A 34 -0.07 -14.11 4.98
C SER A 34 0.05 -15.18 3.90
N ILE A 35 0.31 -16.45 4.25
CA ILE A 35 0.44 -17.53 3.27
C ILE A 35 -0.83 -17.69 2.42
N SER A 36 -2.01 -17.67 3.03
CA SER A 36 -3.27 -17.80 2.29
C SER A 36 -3.56 -16.59 1.39
N ARG A 37 -3.12 -15.40 1.81
CA ARG A 37 -3.25 -14.17 1.02
C ARG A 37 -2.31 -14.16 -0.17
N VAL A 38 -1.05 -14.60 0.03
CA VAL A 38 -0.03 -14.62 -1.03
C VAL A 38 -0.45 -15.48 -2.21
N ALA A 39 -1.03 -16.66 -1.99
CA ALA A 39 -1.51 -17.51 -3.08
C ALA A 39 -2.51 -16.79 -3.98
N ARG A 40 -3.49 -16.09 -3.38
CA ARG A 40 -4.47 -15.28 -4.13
C ARG A 40 -3.80 -14.13 -4.89
N LEU A 41 -2.87 -13.43 -4.24
CA LEU A 41 -2.14 -12.32 -4.87
C LEU A 41 -1.30 -12.80 -6.07
N CYS A 42 -0.66 -13.97 -5.98
CA CYS A 42 0.10 -14.53 -7.10
C CYS A 42 -0.79 -14.85 -8.31
N MET A 43 -2.01 -15.35 -8.10
CA MET A 43 -2.95 -15.57 -9.20
C MET A 43 -3.36 -14.25 -9.86
N LEU A 44 -3.72 -13.26 -9.07
CA LEU A 44 -4.06 -11.91 -9.55
C LEU A 44 -2.89 -11.26 -10.26
N GLN A 45 -1.69 -11.35 -9.71
CA GLN A 45 -0.47 -10.83 -10.31
C GLN A 45 -0.28 -11.35 -11.74
N GLY A 46 -0.41 -12.66 -11.93
CA GLY A 46 -0.26 -13.28 -13.26
C GLY A 46 -1.31 -12.76 -14.27
N ALA A 47 -2.55 -12.51 -13.84
CA ALA A 47 -3.58 -11.94 -14.69
C ALA A 47 -3.26 -10.48 -15.05
N ILE A 48 -2.88 -9.68 -14.06
CA ILE A 48 -2.53 -8.26 -14.24
C ILE A 48 -1.29 -8.11 -15.12
N GLN A 49 -0.27 -8.93 -14.93
CA GLN A 49 0.93 -8.91 -15.78
C GLN A 49 0.61 -9.19 -17.25
N ARG A 50 -0.27 -10.17 -17.53
CA ARG A 50 -0.72 -10.43 -18.91
C ARG A 50 -1.47 -9.24 -19.49
N PHE A 51 -2.34 -8.61 -18.72
CA PHE A 51 -3.06 -7.42 -19.12
C PHE A 51 -2.10 -6.26 -19.42
N LEU A 52 -1.19 -5.95 -18.51
CA LEU A 52 -0.22 -4.84 -18.67
C LEU A 52 0.72 -5.07 -19.86
N LYS A 53 1.19 -6.30 -20.08
CA LYS A 53 1.98 -6.65 -21.28
C LYS A 53 1.23 -6.38 -22.59
N LYS A 54 -0.07 -6.59 -22.58
CA LYS A 54 -0.91 -6.36 -23.78
C LYS A 54 -1.24 -4.88 -23.98
N CYS A 55 -1.58 -4.16 -22.91
CA CYS A 55 -2.04 -2.77 -22.99
C CYS A 55 -0.89 -1.76 -23.00
N GLN A 56 0.21 -2.05 -22.32
CA GLN A 56 1.39 -1.18 -22.15
C GLN A 56 0.99 0.29 -21.86
N PRO A 57 0.23 0.55 -20.77
CA PRO A 57 -0.22 1.90 -20.45
C PRO A 57 0.97 2.80 -20.14
N GLY A 58 0.92 4.07 -20.50
CA GLY A 58 1.92 5.06 -20.11
C GLY A 58 1.92 5.32 -18.61
N GLU A 59 0.74 5.32 -18.00
CA GLU A 59 0.54 5.57 -16.57
C GLU A 59 -0.43 4.56 -15.97
N LEU A 60 -0.15 4.19 -14.72
CA LEU A 60 -1.01 3.31 -13.90
C LEU A 60 -1.31 3.99 -12.58
N TYR A 61 -2.57 4.39 -12.42
CA TYR A 61 -3.07 4.97 -11.18
C TYR A 61 -3.68 3.89 -10.30
N TYR A 62 -3.30 3.86 -9.03
CA TYR A 62 -3.82 2.89 -8.08
C TYR A 62 -3.66 3.37 -6.64
N TYR A 63 -4.42 2.76 -5.75
CA TYR A 63 -4.26 2.95 -4.32
C TYR A 63 -3.01 2.19 -3.83
N PRO A 64 -1.94 2.91 -3.37
CA PRO A 64 -0.62 2.30 -3.29
C PRO A 64 -0.41 1.34 -2.16
N ILE A 65 -1.29 1.40 -1.10
CA ILE A 65 -0.71 1.18 -0.03
C ILE A 65 -0.80 0.17 0.92
N GLU A 66 -1.57 0.24 1.73
CA GLU A 66 -1.69 -0.37 3.05
C GLU A 66 -1.90 -1.86 2.99
N TYR A 67 -2.17 -2.38 1.81
CA TYR A 67 -2.49 -3.78 1.59
C TYR A 67 -1.53 -4.41 0.58
N PRO A 68 -1.26 -5.71 0.73
CA PRO A 68 -0.41 -6.44 -0.22
C PRO A 68 -0.79 -6.27 -1.69
N PHE A 69 -2.06 -5.88 -1.95
CA PHE A 69 -2.57 -5.67 -3.30
C PHE A 69 -1.88 -4.50 -4.01
N GLY A 70 -1.71 -3.34 -3.34
CA GLY A 70 -1.00 -2.20 -3.94
C GLY A 70 0.47 -2.53 -4.24
N ARG A 71 1.15 -3.21 -3.32
CA ARG A 71 2.53 -3.68 -3.57
C ARG A 71 2.59 -4.71 -4.70
N MET A 72 1.61 -5.59 -4.82
CA MET A 72 1.51 -6.54 -5.93
C MET A 72 1.30 -5.83 -7.26
N LEU A 73 0.47 -4.77 -7.32
CA LEU A 73 0.29 -3.95 -8.52
C LEU A 73 1.57 -3.26 -8.93
N SER A 74 2.29 -2.65 -7.97
CA SER A 74 3.60 -2.03 -8.22
C SER A 74 4.58 -3.04 -8.83
N TRP A 75 4.65 -4.23 -8.26
CA TRP A 75 5.52 -5.29 -8.77
C TRP A 75 5.08 -5.77 -10.16
N ALA A 76 3.79 -6.02 -10.35
CA ALA A 76 3.27 -6.47 -11.63
C ALA A 76 3.59 -5.48 -12.75
N ALA A 77 3.43 -4.18 -12.49
CA ALA A 77 3.76 -3.13 -13.45
C ALA A 77 5.26 -3.06 -13.71
N ALA A 78 6.10 -3.04 -12.67
CA ALA A 78 7.55 -2.98 -12.81
C ALA A 78 8.12 -4.13 -13.64
N THR A 79 7.52 -5.32 -13.52
CA THR A 79 8.00 -6.53 -14.24
C THR A 79 7.40 -6.71 -15.62
N ALA A 80 6.15 -6.31 -15.82
CA ALA A 80 5.42 -6.58 -17.06
C ALA A 80 5.43 -5.42 -18.05
N SER A 81 5.55 -4.19 -17.57
CA SER A 81 5.59 -2.96 -18.35
C SER A 81 6.49 -1.92 -17.65
N PRO A 82 7.81 -2.08 -17.69
CA PRO A 82 8.76 -1.24 -16.95
C PRO A 82 8.70 0.24 -17.32
N ALA A 83 8.22 0.56 -18.52
CA ALA A 83 8.05 1.94 -18.99
C ALA A 83 6.79 2.62 -18.41
N THR A 84 5.88 1.86 -17.80
CA THR A 84 4.68 2.42 -17.16
C THR A 84 5.03 3.17 -15.89
N ILE A 85 4.67 4.43 -15.82
CA ILE A 85 4.80 5.25 -14.60
C ILE A 85 3.73 4.81 -13.60
N ARG A 86 4.15 4.39 -12.42
CA ARG A 86 3.27 3.94 -11.33
C ARG A 86 2.94 5.11 -10.43
N ILE A 87 1.66 5.48 -10.38
CA ILE A 87 1.18 6.63 -9.63
C ILE A 87 0.24 6.13 -8.54
N GLY A 88 0.69 6.21 -7.30
CA GLY A 88 -0.13 5.94 -6.13
C GLY A 88 -0.90 7.20 -5.73
N PHE A 89 -2.19 7.08 -5.42
CA PHE A 89 -2.96 8.21 -4.93
C PHE A 89 -3.59 7.91 -3.57
N GLN A 90 -3.63 8.89 -2.71
CA GLN A 90 -4.23 8.78 -1.40
C GLN A 90 -5.75 8.63 -1.50
N MET A 91 -6.31 7.64 -0.81
CA MET A 91 -7.76 7.44 -0.69
C MET A 91 -8.27 7.42 0.75
N SER A 92 -7.38 7.44 1.72
CA SER A 92 -7.76 7.37 3.13
C SER A 92 -6.87 8.29 3.97
N ILE A 93 -7.25 8.47 5.22
CA ILE A 93 -6.48 9.26 6.16
C ILE A 93 -5.08 8.66 6.33
N VAL A 94 -4.07 9.49 6.12
CA VAL A 94 -2.68 9.17 6.40
C VAL A 94 -2.32 9.66 7.80
N SER A 95 -1.61 8.85 8.55
CA SER A 95 -1.25 9.18 9.93
C SER A 95 0.11 8.60 10.29
N ARG A 96 0.88 9.32 11.07
CA ARG A 96 2.16 8.83 11.63
C ARG A 96 2.03 7.59 12.51
N ARG A 97 0.80 7.23 12.91
CA ARG A 97 0.50 6.03 13.71
C ARG A 97 0.14 4.81 12.87
N ARG A 98 -0.05 4.97 11.57
CA ARG A 98 -0.34 3.88 10.64
C ARG A 98 0.96 3.28 10.12
N LEU A 99 1.51 2.35 10.88
CA LEU A 99 2.83 1.76 10.64
C LEU A 99 2.93 1.01 9.29
N GLU A 100 1.80 0.55 8.75
CA GLU A 100 1.77 -0.12 7.45
C GLU A 100 2.20 0.78 6.28
N GLN A 101 2.21 2.09 6.48
CA GLN A 101 2.64 3.06 5.48
C GLN A 101 4.16 3.27 5.50
N PHE A 102 4.82 2.94 6.60
CA PHE A 102 6.24 3.18 6.78
C PHE A 102 7.07 2.00 6.28
N MET A 103 8.17 2.33 5.65
CA MET A 103 9.18 1.39 5.19
C MET A 103 10.41 1.46 6.08
N ALA A 104 11.17 0.36 6.16
CA ALA A 104 12.50 0.43 6.74
C ALA A 104 13.39 1.38 5.89
N PRO A 105 14.37 2.06 6.49
CA PRO A 105 15.19 3.06 5.80
C PRO A 105 15.85 2.58 4.52
N ASP A 106 16.15 1.29 4.43
CA ASP A 106 16.80 0.63 3.29
C ASP A 106 15.83 -0.14 2.40
N GLU A 107 14.56 -0.27 2.80
CA GLU A 107 13.56 -1.08 2.08
C GLU A 107 13.24 -0.50 0.70
N ALA A 108 13.23 0.81 0.57
CA ALA A 108 13.00 1.51 -0.70
C ALA A 108 14.27 1.64 -1.57
N SER A 109 15.42 1.27 -1.04
CA SER A 109 16.70 1.36 -1.77
C SER A 109 16.79 0.29 -2.85
N PRO A 110 17.33 0.63 -4.05
CA PRO A 110 17.67 -0.37 -5.07
C PRO A 110 18.64 -1.46 -4.61
N SER A 111 19.43 -1.16 -3.56
CA SER A 111 20.38 -2.08 -2.95
C SER A 111 19.83 -2.87 -1.77
N ALA A 112 18.52 -2.87 -1.54
CA ALA A 112 17.90 -3.62 -0.45
C ALA A 112 18.29 -5.11 -0.50
N PRO A 113 18.78 -5.70 0.62
CA PRO A 113 19.55 -6.95 0.58
C PRO A 113 18.73 -8.21 0.33
N PHE A 114 17.41 -8.17 0.49
CA PHE A 114 16.59 -9.39 0.48
C PHE A 114 15.80 -9.62 -0.81
N ILE A 115 15.26 -8.58 -1.42
CA ILE A 115 14.34 -8.68 -2.56
C ILE A 115 14.55 -7.58 -3.60
N GLY A 116 15.61 -6.80 -3.47
CA GLY A 116 15.75 -5.55 -4.22
C GLY A 116 14.83 -4.47 -3.67
N GLN A 117 14.63 -3.43 -4.42
CA GLN A 117 13.78 -2.31 -4.04
C GLN A 117 12.35 -2.76 -3.74
N ALA A 118 11.76 -2.21 -2.67
CA ALA A 118 10.36 -2.44 -2.34
C ALA A 118 9.46 -2.08 -3.54
N PRO A 119 8.43 -2.88 -3.80
CA PRO A 119 7.49 -2.61 -4.89
C PRO A 119 6.55 -1.45 -4.48
N ILE A 120 6.99 -0.25 -4.74
CA ILE A 120 6.29 1.01 -4.44
C ILE A 120 5.99 1.78 -5.73
N PRO A 121 5.08 2.76 -5.70
CA PRO A 121 4.85 3.66 -6.82
C PRO A 121 6.08 4.53 -7.11
N ASP A 122 6.19 5.01 -8.34
CA ASP A 122 7.21 5.98 -8.75
C ASP A 122 6.85 7.40 -8.26
N LYS A 123 5.55 7.66 -8.12
CA LYS A 123 5.01 8.92 -7.60
C LYS A 123 3.85 8.64 -6.63
N VAL A 124 3.69 9.52 -5.64
CA VAL A 124 2.54 9.50 -4.74
C VAL A 124 1.83 10.85 -4.81
N LEU A 125 0.52 10.82 -5.00
CA LEU A 125 -0.35 11.98 -4.93
C LEU A 125 -1.03 12.01 -3.56
N ALA A 126 -0.67 12.98 -2.74
CA ALA A 126 -1.22 13.21 -1.41
C ALA A 126 -2.36 14.23 -1.46
N GLU A 127 -3.32 14.13 -0.55
CA GLU A 127 -4.47 15.06 -0.50
C GLU A 127 -4.09 16.45 0.01
N ASP A 128 -3.06 16.52 0.86
CA ASP A 128 -2.59 17.79 1.45
C ASP A 128 -1.09 17.73 1.78
N ALA A 129 -0.56 18.86 2.24
CA ALA A 129 0.86 18.98 2.57
C ALA A 129 1.27 18.14 3.79
N ASP A 130 0.37 17.96 4.76
CA ASP A 130 0.66 17.15 5.94
C ASP A 130 0.78 15.67 5.57
N ALA A 131 -0.14 15.17 4.75
CA ALA A 131 -0.08 13.82 4.21
C ALA A 131 1.17 13.63 3.34
N ALA A 132 1.52 14.59 2.49
CA ALA A 132 2.74 14.54 1.69
C ALA A 132 3.98 14.39 2.58
N SER A 133 4.10 15.21 3.62
CA SER A 133 5.20 15.12 4.59
C SER A 133 5.28 13.75 5.29
N ILE A 134 4.12 13.12 5.57
CA ILE A 134 4.10 11.79 6.16
C ILE A 134 4.61 10.74 5.15
N TYR A 135 4.17 10.79 3.89
CA TYR A 135 4.67 9.88 2.84
C TYR A 135 6.17 10.02 2.62
N GLU A 136 6.69 11.25 2.55
CA GLU A 136 8.13 11.50 2.43
C GLU A 136 8.89 10.93 3.63
N SER A 137 8.41 11.16 4.86
CA SER A 137 9.00 10.60 6.07
C SER A 137 8.92 9.08 6.14
N ALA A 138 7.96 8.48 5.45
CA ALA A 138 7.79 7.03 5.33
C ALA A 138 8.71 6.41 4.26
N GLY A 139 9.48 7.20 3.52
CA GLY A 139 10.44 6.73 2.52
C GLY A 139 9.95 6.74 1.08
N TYR A 140 8.75 7.27 0.80
CA TYR A 140 8.26 7.41 -0.57
C TYR A 140 8.98 8.57 -1.28
N GLN A 141 9.22 8.39 -2.58
CA GLN A 141 9.81 9.41 -3.44
C GLN A 141 8.76 9.96 -4.41
N GLY A 142 9.05 11.14 -4.99
CA GLY A 142 8.14 11.74 -5.97
C GLY A 142 6.76 12.09 -5.39
N VAL A 143 6.70 12.47 -4.13
CA VAL A 143 5.44 12.86 -3.48
C VAL A 143 5.04 14.25 -3.96
N ALA A 144 3.78 14.40 -4.32
CA ALA A 144 3.18 15.67 -4.70
C ALA A 144 1.79 15.82 -4.08
N VAL A 145 1.42 17.05 -3.78
CA VAL A 145 0.05 17.36 -3.33
C VAL A 145 -0.85 17.44 -4.54
N MET A 146 -2.04 16.81 -4.45
CA MET A 146 -3.06 16.94 -5.49
C MET A 146 -3.62 18.37 -5.52
N ASP A 147 -3.90 18.84 -6.70
CA ASP A 147 -4.59 20.12 -6.92
C ASP A 147 -6.04 20.07 -6.43
N LYS A 148 -6.63 18.89 -6.40
CA LYS A 148 -8.00 18.63 -5.97
C LYS A 148 -8.13 17.28 -5.31
N VAL A 149 -8.95 17.21 -4.24
CA VAL A 149 -9.28 15.94 -3.57
C VAL A 149 -10.43 15.24 -4.28
N TYR A 150 -10.12 14.44 -5.28
CA TYR A 150 -11.08 13.83 -6.21
C TYR A 150 -12.17 12.98 -5.53
N ARG A 151 -11.87 12.34 -4.40
CA ARG A 151 -12.86 11.50 -3.71
C ARG A 151 -14.06 12.28 -3.17
N TYR A 152 -13.91 13.59 -2.99
CA TYR A 152 -14.95 14.48 -2.49
C TYR A 152 -15.57 15.36 -3.58
N GLU A 153 -15.14 15.21 -4.82
CA GLU A 153 -15.62 16.02 -5.95
C GLU A 153 -17.13 16.01 -6.10
N HIS A 154 -17.76 14.85 -5.82
CA HIS A 154 -19.22 14.72 -5.85
C HIS A 154 -19.93 15.64 -4.85
N LEU A 155 -19.25 16.10 -3.79
CA LEU A 155 -19.82 17.00 -2.79
C LEU A 155 -19.93 18.43 -3.33
N ASP A 156 -19.11 18.80 -4.32
CA ASP A 156 -19.16 20.13 -4.94
C ASP A 156 -20.51 20.37 -5.66
N HIS A 157 -21.21 19.31 -6.01
CA HIS A 157 -22.50 19.35 -6.68
C HIS A 157 -23.68 19.23 -5.71
N ILE A 158 -23.42 19.02 -4.42
CA ILE A 158 -24.46 18.94 -3.41
C ILE A 158 -24.82 20.35 -2.93
N VAL A 159 -26.01 20.79 -3.27
CA VAL A 159 -26.57 22.02 -2.70
C VAL A 159 -27.10 21.67 -1.29
N PRO A 160 -26.51 22.21 -0.21
CA PRO A 160 -26.99 21.94 1.14
C PRO A 160 -28.42 22.42 1.30
N GLN A 161 -29.36 21.51 1.49
CA GLN A 161 -30.72 21.85 1.88
C GLN A 161 -30.77 21.87 3.41
N CYS A 162 -30.51 23.04 3.99
CA CYS A 162 -30.67 23.24 5.43
C CYS A 162 -32.15 23.29 5.80
N GLN A 163 -32.67 22.24 6.38
CA GLN A 163 -33.97 22.30 7.06
C GLN A 163 -33.73 22.95 8.43
N LYS A 164 -34.38 24.09 8.68
CA LYS A 164 -34.31 24.77 9.97
C LYS A 164 -34.79 23.80 11.09
N GLY A 165 -33.99 23.64 12.12
CA GLY A 165 -34.32 22.84 13.31
C GLY A 165 -33.87 21.39 13.26
N VAL A 166 -33.15 20.93 12.25
CA VAL A 166 -32.55 19.60 12.22
C VAL A 166 -31.06 19.69 12.52
N HIS A 167 -30.61 19.03 13.58
CA HIS A 167 -29.20 18.86 13.92
C HIS A 167 -28.78 17.43 13.60
N LEU A 168 -27.85 17.26 12.64
CA LEU A 168 -27.21 15.99 12.36
C LEU A 168 -25.93 15.89 13.18
N ILE A 169 -25.87 14.94 14.10
CA ILE A 169 -24.65 14.61 14.83
C ILE A 169 -24.11 13.33 14.18
N ALA A 170 -22.98 13.44 13.48
CA ALA A 170 -22.25 12.29 12.98
C ALA A 170 -21.10 11.98 13.97
N PRO A 171 -21.24 10.98 14.85
CA PRO A 171 -20.13 10.55 15.68
C PRO A 171 -19.03 10.03 14.78
N GLY A 172 -17.81 10.51 14.97
CA GLY A 172 -16.63 9.98 14.30
C GLY A 172 -16.43 8.52 14.68
N LEU A 173 -16.09 7.68 13.70
CA LEU A 173 -15.70 6.29 13.89
C LEU A 173 -14.32 6.17 14.53
#